data_1cc5c0f57bc5e80f09a2fbf8ec4bbbd7
#
_entry.id   1cc5c0f57bc5e80f09a2fbf8ec4bbbd7
#
_cell.length_a   1.000
_cell.length_b   1.000
_cell.length_c   1.000
_cell.angle_alpha   90.00
_cell.angle_beta   90.00
_cell.angle_gamma   90.00
#
_symmetry.space_group_name_H-M   'P 1'
#
loop_
_entity.id
_entity.type
_entity.pdbx_description
1 polymer ?
#
loop_
_entity_poly.entity_id
_entity_poly.type
_entity_poly.pdbx_seq_one_letter_code
_entity_poly.pdbx_strand_id
1 'polypeptide(L)'
;MTAVRDRVGDKMKLMTDPASSLPSFMAAVEVGRACDDLGFFWYEDPYRDASSSASAHKRLRDFIKTPMLIAEHIRGFEQKADFVLMGGTDILHIDPELDGGITGTMKLAHFCDAVGMEVQLHTAGPMHRHCMSAIPNTHFYELGLVNPDRVWNGLQPPIYTDDYGDSVGDVGADGCVPVPTGPGLGVTYDWDKINAWETAAVVFE
;
A
#
# COMPACT_ATOMS: atom_id res chain seq x y z
N MET A 1 2.05 6.06 -19.52
CA MET A 1 1.47 7.10 -18.63
C MET A 1 0.55 8.04 -19.42
N THR A 2 1.00 8.76 -20.44
CA THR A 2 0.22 9.74 -21.25
C THR A 2 -1.11 9.16 -21.77
N ALA A 3 -1.09 8.01 -22.43
CA ALA A 3 -2.31 7.38 -22.97
C ALA A 3 -3.38 7.07 -21.90
N VAL A 4 -2.97 6.77 -20.67
CA VAL A 4 -3.91 6.56 -19.55
C VAL A 4 -4.53 7.90 -19.16
N ARG A 5 -3.71 8.94 -18.95
CA ARG A 5 -4.19 10.29 -18.62
C ARG A 5 -5.14 10.82 -19.70
N ASP A 6 -4.79 10.66 -20.98
CA ASP A 6 -5.64 11.07 -22.10
C ASP A 6 -7.00 10.35 -22.09
N ARG A 7 -7.00 9.08 -21.68
CA ARG A 7 -8.23 8.27 -21.64
C ARG A 7 -9.16 8.62 -20.48
N VAL A 8 -8.61 8.90 -19.28
CA VAL A 8 -9.39 9.12 -18.06
C VAL A 8 -9.63 10.60 -17.76
N GLY A 9 -8.84 11.50 -18.32
CA GLY A 9 -8.89 12.94 -18.04
C GLY A 9 -8.62 13.22 -16.57
N ASP A 10 -9.22 14.31 -16.05
CA ASP A 10 -9.05 14.74 -14.65
C ASP A 10 -10.02 14.06 -13.68
N LYS A 11 -10.84 13.13 -14.17
CA LYS A 11 -11.87 12.47 -13.36
C LYS A 11 -11.30 11.42 -12.40
N MET A 12 -10.08 10.97 -12.63
CA MET A 12 -9.42 9.92 -11.86
C MET A 12 -8.05 10.40 -11.38
N LYS A 13 -7.78 10.21 -10.10
CA LYS A 13 -6.43 10.37 -9.56
C LYS A 13 -5.57 9.21 -10.07
N LEU A 14 -4.48 9.53 -10.75
CA LEU A 14 -3.52 8.55 -11.24
C LEU A 14 -2.35 8.46 -10.26
N MET A 15 -1.92 7.27 -10.01
CA MET A 15 -0.77 6.91 -9.19
C MET A 15 0.11 5.97 -10.00
N THR A 16 1.40 5.96 -9.74
CA THR A 16 2.28 5.02 -10.43
C THR A 16 3.21 4.36 -9.43
N ASP A 17 3.32 3.06 -9.56
CA ASP A 17 4.20 2.20 -8.80
C ASP A 17 5.09 1.40 -9.78
N PRO A 18 6.37 1.78 -9.93
CA PRO A 18 7.34 0.97 -10.64
C PRO A 18 7.74 -0.31 -9.92
N ALA A 19 7.19 -0.56 -8.73
CA ALA A 19 7.50 -1.73 -7.92
C ALA A 19 9.01 -1.93 -7.74
N SER A 20 9.69 -0.88 -7.32
CA SER A 20 11.15 -0.88 -7.07
C SER A 20 12.00 -1.36 -8.26
N SER A 21 11.57 -1.09 -9.51
CA SER A 21 12.23 -1.67 -10.70
C SER A 21 13.16 -0.72 -11.44
N LEU A 22 13.14 0.58 -11.16
CA LEU A 22 13.92 1.54 -11.94
C LEU A 22 15.42 1.43 -11.62
N PRO A 23 16.27 1.28 -12.65
CA PRO A 23 17.65 0.83 -12.47
C PRO A 23 18.61 1.95 -12.01
N SER A 24 18.18 3.21 -12.04
CA SER A 24 19.06 4.34 -11.73
C SER A 24 18.30 5.56 -11.24
N PHE A 25 19.04 6.45 -10.57
CA PHE A 25 18.52 7.77 -10.18
C PHE A 25 17.94 8.56 -11.37
N MET A 26 18.61 8.55 -12.52
CA MET A 26 18.13 9.28 -13.68
C MET A 26 16.86 8.68 -14.27
N ALA A 27 16.72 7.36 -14.25
CA ALA A 27 15.45 6.71 -14.64
C ALA A 27 14.32 7.10 -13.71
N ALA A 28 14.58 7.16 -12.39
CA ALA A 28 13.58 7.63 -11.43
C ALA A 28 13.21 9.10 -11.63
N VAL A 29 14.17 9.98 -11.94
CA VAL A 29 13.90 11.39 -12.27
C VAL A 29 13.06 11.52 -13.54
N GLU A 30 13.35 10.73 -14.57
CA GLU A 30 12.59 10.75 -15.84
C GLU A 30 11.12 10.38 -15.62
N VAL A 31 10.87 9.29 -14.91
CA VAL A 31 9.49 8.86 -14.57
C VAL A 31 8.80 9.88 -13.68
N GLY A 32 9.48 10.38 -12.63
CA GLY A 32 8.92 11.37 -11.73
C GLY A 32 8.54 12.68 -12.42
N ARG A 33 9.35 13.16 -13.38
CA ARG A 33 9.00 14.33 -14.20
C ARG A 33 7.80 14.07 -15.11
N ALA A 34 7.67 12.85 -15.64
CA ALA A 34 6.45 12.48 -16.37
C ALA A 34 5.23 12.45 -15.46
N CYS A 35 5.39 12.07 -14.18
CA CYS A 35 4.33 12.19 -13.17
C CYS A 35 3.95 13.66 -12.95
N ASP A 36 4.92 14.56 -12.83
CA ASP A 36 4.69 16.00 -12.67
C ASP A 36 3.89 16.58 -13.85
N ASP A 37 4.32 16.26 -15.08
CA ASP A 37 3.70 16.77 -16.31
C ASP A 37 2.26 16.26 -16.49
N LEU A 38 1.97 15.06 -16.00
CA LEU A 38 0.68 14.39 -16.15
C LEU A 38 -0.21 14.53 -14.92
N GLY A 39 0.22 15.22 -13.87
CA GLY A 39 -0.54 15.47 -12.66
C GLY A 39 -0.87 14.19 -11.89
N PHE A 40 0.11 13.32 -11.69
CA PHE A 40 -0.06 12.13 -10.85
C PHE A 40 -0.21 12.51 -9.39
N PHE A 41 -1.00 11.73 -8.64
CA PHE A 41 -1.29 11.98 -7.24
C PHE A 41 -0.11 11.59 -6.34
N TRP A 42 0.50 10.43 -6.60
CA TRP A 42 1.78 10.05 -6.03
C TRP A 42 2.63 9.22 -6.99
N TYR A 43 3.90 9.10 -6.64
CA TYR A 43 4.92 8.28 -7.27
C TYR A 43 5.50 7.33 -6.21
N GLU A 44 5.29 6.03 -6.40
CA GLU A 44 5.56 5.00 -5.43
C GLU A 44 6.85 4.23 -5.75
N ASP A 45 7.56 3.81 -4.73
CA ASP A 45 8.74 2.93 -4.72
C ASP A 45 9.56 2.87 -6.02
N PRO A 46 10.21 3.98 -6.42
CA PRO A 46 10.84 4.09 -7.74
C PRO A 46 12.08 3.24 -7.90
N TYR A 47 12.90 3.12 -6.84
CA TYR A 47 14.24 2.58 -6.96
C TYR A 47 14.30 1.05 -6.96
N ARG A 48 15.23 0.52 -7.79
CA ARG A 48 15.56 -0.88 -7.87
C ARG A 48 15.96 -1.48 -6.51
N ASP A 49 15.68 -2.79 -6.38
CA ASP A 49 16.05 -3.61 -5.22
C ASP A 49 15.40 -3.11 -3.91
N ALA A 50 14.17 -2.65 -3.98
CA ALA A 50 13.39 -2.21 -2.83
C ALA A 50 14.17 -1.21 -1.96
N SER A 51 14.70 -0.16 -2.57
CA SER A 51 15.63 0.77 -1.93
C SER A 51 15.08 1.37 -0.63
N SER A 52 15.75 1.10 0.47
CA SER A 52 15.50 1.70 1.78
C SER A 52 16.35 2.95 2.05
N SER A 53 16.95 3.55 1.02
CA SER A 53 17.81 4.72 1.19
C SER A 53 17.00 6.01 1.30
N ALA A 54 16.79 6.51 2.52
CA ALA A 54 16.15 7.80 2.75
C ALA A 54 16.91 8.94 2.03
N SER A 55 18.24 8.90 2.00
CA SER A 55 19.05 9.92 1.32
C SER A 55 18.82 9.94 -0.19
N ALA A 56 18.66 8.77 -0.84
CA ALA A 56 18.40 8.70 -2.27
C ALA A 56 17.02 9.25 -2.61
N HIS A 57 15.99 8.91 -1.84
CA HIS A 57 14.64 9.44 -2.04
C HIS A 57 14.56 10.93 -1.73
N LYS A 58 15.18 11.39 -0.64
CA LYS A 58 15.29 12.82 -0.34
C LYS A 58 15.90 13.60 -1.50
N ARG A 59 16.98 13.06 -2.12
CA ARG A 59 17.59 13.67 -3.29
C ARG A 59 16.66 13.67 -4.50
N LEU A 60 15.85 12.62 -4.70
CA LEU A 60 14.89 12.57 -5.81
C LEU A 60 13.84 13.68 -5.70
N ARG A 61 13.38 13.99 -4.48
CA ARG A 61 12.44 15.08 -4.21
C ARG A 61 12.92 16.46 -4.65
N ASP A 62 14.22 16.68 -4.76
CA ASP A 62 14.77 17.93 -5.28
C ASP A 62 14.56 18.10 -6.81
N PHE A 63 14.20 17.02 -7.51
CA PHE A 63 14.09 16.97 -8.97
C PHE A 63 12.65 16.79 -9.48
N ILE A 64 11.71 16.47 -8.61
CA ILE A 64 10.30 16.18 -8.91
C ILE A 64 9.37 16.91 -7.94
N LYS A 65 8.10 17.07 -8.33
CA LYS A 65 7.07 17.74 -7.52
C LYS A 65 6.00 16.78 -7.03
N THR A 66 5.79 15.68 -7.75
CA THR A 66 4.82 14.64 -7.38
C THR A 66 5.21 14.03 -6.05
N PRO A 67 4.30 13.99 -5.06
CA PRO A 67 4.58 13.38 -3.76
C PRO A 67 5.03 11.92 -3.91
N MET A 68 5.96 11.49 -3.08
CA MET A 68 6.42 10.12 -3.06
C MET A 68 5.76 9.33 -1.93
N LEU A 69 5.24 8.14 -2.27
CA LEU A 69 4.78 7.11 -1.34
C LEU A 69 5.85 6.02 -1.26
N ILE A 70 6.49 5.85 -0.10
CA ILE A 70 7.64 4.97 0.05
C ILE A 70 7.52 4.17 1.34
N ALA A 71 8.20 3.05 1.39
CA ALA A 71 8.50 2.24 2.57
C ALA A 71 7.69 0.95 2.73
N GLU A 72 7.04 0.44 1.68
CA GLU A 72 6.42 -0.89 1.75
C GLU A 72 7.47 -1.99 2.01
N HIS A 73 8.71 -1.81 1.54
CA HIS A 73 9.81 -2.75 1.72
C HIS A 73 10.64 -2.53 3.00
N ILE A 74 10.38 -1.47 3.76
CA ILE A 74 11.00 -1.23 5.06
C ILE A 74 10.14 -1.90 6.14
N ARG A 75 10.79 -2.66 7.02
CA ARG A 75 10.10 -3.39 8.08
C ARG A 75 10.36 -2.76 9.44
N GLY A 76 9.30 -2.71 10.25
CA GLY A 76 9.39 -2.29 11.64
C GLY A 76 9.23 -0.79 11.87
N PHE A 77 8.83 -0.49 13.09
CA PHE A 77 8.47 0.87 13.51
C PHE A 77 9.65 1.84 13.48
N GLU A 78 10.78 1.46 14.09
CA GLU A 78 11.93 2.33 14.26
C GLU A 78 12.55 2.71 12.92
N GLN A 79 12.69 1.75 12.02
CA GLN A 79 13.27 1.96 10.69
C GLN A 79 12.39 2.88 9.84
N LYS A 80 11.07 2.72 9.90
CA LYS A 80 10.13 3.61 9.21
C LYS A 80 10.12 5.01 9.84
N ALA A 81 10.19 5.12 11.16
CA ALA A 81 10.29 6.41 11.84
C ALA A 81 11.58 7.16 11.45
N ASP A 82 12.72 6.47 11.45
CA ASP A 82 13.99 7.05 11.00
C ASP A 82 13.92 7.50 9.53
N PHE A 83 13.30 6.70 8.67
CA PHE A 83 13.12 7.03 7.26
C PHE A 83 12.30 8.32 7.07
N VAL A 84 11.22 8.48 7.81
CA VAL A 84 10.40 9.70 7.85
C VAL A 84 11.22 10.89 8.35
N LEU A 85 11.89 10.76 9.49
CA LEU A 85 12.69 11.83 10.10
C LEU A 85 13.85 12.28 9.21
N MET A 86 14.40 11.39 8.42
CA MET A 86 15.42 11.70 7.41
C MET A 86 14.85 12.37 6.15
N GLY A 87 13.54 12.46 6.02
CA GLY A 87 12.87 13.05 4.85
C GLY A 87 12.86 12.14 3.63
N GLY A 88 12.81 10.82 3.83
CA GLY A 88 12.83 9.82 2.76
C GLY A 88 11.52 9.65 2.01
N THR A 89 10.41 10.17 2.52
CA THR A 89 9.09 10.04 1.90
C THR A 89 8.22 11.26 2.15
N ASP A 90 7.17 11.45 1.36
CA ASP A 90 6.10 12.44 1.56
C ASP A 90 4.85 11.81 2.18
N ILE A 91 4.56 10.56 1.81
CA ILE A 91 3.50 9.73 2.36
C ILE A 91 4.14 8.42 2.80
N LEU A 92 3.88 7.95 4.01
CA LEU A 92 4.49 6.71 4.49
C LEU A 92 3.62 5.50 4.15
N HIS A 93 4.19 4.50 3.49
CA HIS A 93 3.57 3.19 3.35
C HIS A 93 3.68 2.38 4.65
N ILE A 94 2.54 1.94 5.17
CA ILE A 94 2.44 1.12 6.39
C ILE A 94 1.63 -0.14 6.10
N ASP A 95 1.87 -1.21 6.86
CA ASP A 95 1.25 -2.50 6.59
C ASP A 95 1.10 -3.32 7.89
N PRO A 96 -0.12 -3.69 8.29
CA PRO A 96 -0.31 -4.49 9.50
C PRO A 96 0.29 -5.90 9.44
N GLU A 97 0.58 -6.41 8.24
CA GLU A 97 1.28 -7.70 8.10
C GLU A 97 2.79 -7.58 8.37
N LEU A 98 3.36 -6.39 8.18
CA LEU A 98 4.81 -6.16 8.15
C LEU A 98 5.31 -5.26 9.30
N ASP A 99 4.44 -4.46 9.91
CA ASP A 99 4.79 -3.43 10.87
C ASP A 99 4.40 -3.78 12.32
N GLY A 100 4.31 -5.07 12.64
CA GLY A 100 3.98 -5.51 14.00
C GLY A 100 2.48 -5.51 14.30
N GLY A 101 1.67 -5.88 13.31
CA GLY A 101 0.22 -6.00 13.43
C GLY A 101 -0.50 -4.65 13.50
N ILE A 102 -1.76 -4.69 13.90
CA ILE A 102 -2.59 -3.49 14.11
C ILE A 102 -1.90 -2.49 15.06
N THR A 103 -1.28 -3.00 16.13
CA THR A 103 -0.61 -2.15 17.13
C THR A 103 0.52 -1.32 16.53
N GLY A 104 1.39 -1.94 15.74
CA GLY A 104 2.53 -1.25 15.11
C GLY A 104 2.07 -0.26 14.03
N THR A 105 1.12 -0.69 13.21
CA THR A 105 0.50 0.16 12.17
C THR A 105 -0.13 1.42 12.76
N MET A 106 -0.91 1.29 13.83
CA MET A 106 -1.53 2.44 14.51
C MET A 106 -0.49 3.38 15.15
N LYS A 107 0.63 2.83 15.69
CA LYS A 107 1.74 3.67 16.19
C LYS A 107 2.38 4.50 15.07
N LEU A 108 2.61 3.90 13.89
CA LEU A 108 3.15 4.62 12.73
C LEU A 108 2.18 5.69 12.23
N ALA A 109 0.89 5.35 12.13
CA ALA A 109 -0.12 6.32 11.70
C ALA A 109 -0.18 7.54 12.63
N HIS A 110 -0.22 7.33 13.95
CA HIS A 110 -0.21 8.42 14.94
C HIS A 110 1.09 9.21 14.94
N PHE A 111 2.23 8.55 14.75
CA PHE A 111 3.51 9.24 14.61
C PHE A 111 3.52 10.15 13.37
N CYS A 112 3.06 9.66 12.22
CA CYS A 112 2.97 10.45 11.00
C CYS A 112 1.98 11.62 11.15
N ASP A 113 0.81 11.38 11.76
CA ASP A 113 -0.17 12.43 12.05
C ASP A 113 0.44 13.54 12.91
N ALA A 114 1.19 13.18 13.95
CA ALA A 114 1.84 14.14 14.84
C ALA A 114 2.89 15.02 14.13
N VAL A 115 3.44 14.59 13.01
CA VAL A 115 4.40 15.39 12.20
C VAL A 115 3.77 15.95 10.92
N GLY A 116 2.44 15.85 10.79
CA GLY A 116 1.69 16.39 9.65
C GLY A 116 1.87 15.61 8.35
N MET A 117 2.14 14.31 8.44
CA MET A 117 2.34 13.41 7.32
C MET A 117 1.15 12.46 7.16
N GLU A 118 0.79 12.16 5.92
CA GLU A 118 -0.18 11.14 5.59
C GLU A 118 0.46 9.75 5.56
N VAL A 119 -0.38 8.73 5.74
CA VAL A 119 0.00 7.33 5.56
C VAL A 119 -0.91 6.68 4.52
N GLN A 120 -0.40 5.64 3.89
CA GLN A 120 -1.17 4.76 3.02
C GLN A 120 -0.94 3.31 3.48
N LEU A 121 -2.03 2.54 3.57
CA LEU A 121 -1.89 1.12 3.84
C LEU A 121 -1.52 0.38 2.55
N HIS A 122 -0.51 -0.48 2.65
CA HIS A 122 -0.09 -1.37 1.58
C HIS A 122 -1.00 -2.60 1.58
N THR A 123 -1.50 -2.97 0.42
CA THR A 123 -2.38 -4.11 0.19
C THR A 123 -3.78 -4.03 0.85
N ALA A 124 -4.47 -5.15 0.88
CA ALA A 124 -5.83 -5.31 1.38
C ALA A 124 -5.91 -6.48 2.37
N GLY A 125 -6.94 -6.46 3.20
CA GLY A 125 -7.23 -7.53 4.14
C GLY A 125 -8.08 -7.06 5.32
N PRO A 126 -8.57 -7.98 6.16
CA PRO A 126 -9.42 -7.60 7.28
C PRO A 126 -8.73 -6.66 8.28
N MET A 127 -7.43 -6.90 8.59
CA MET A 127 -6.64 -6.00 9.44
C MET A 127 -6.52 -4.60 8.83
N HIS A 128 -6.30 -4.53 7.53
CA HIS A 128 -6.18 -3.26 6.78
C HIS A 128 -7.46 -2.44 6.87
N ARG A 129 -8.64 -3.07 6.68
CA ARG A 129 -9.93 -2.38 6.80
C ARG A 129 -10.16 -1.82 8.21
N HIS A 130 -9.83 -2.58 9.26
CA HIS A 130 -9.90 -2.11 10.64
C HIS A 130 -8.95 -0.94 10.89
N CYS A 131 -7.70 -1.04 10.49
CA CYS A 131 -6.72 0.04 10.62
C CYS A 131 -7.21 1.29 9.87
N MET A 132 -7.57 1.14 8.60
CA MET A 132 -7.99 2.28 7.78
C MET A 132 -9.21 2.99 8.33
N SER A 133 -10.17 2.26 8.89
CA SER A 133 -11.36 2.87 9.50
C SER A 133 -11.06 3.72 10.74
N ALA A 134 -9.90 3.52 11.35
CA ALA A 134 -9.46 4.21 12.58
C ALA A 134 -8.37 5.26 12.33
N ILE A 135 -7.76 5.29 11.15
CA ILE A 135 -6.66 6.20 10.80
C ILE A 135 -7.22 7.46 10.13
N PRO A 136 -7.03 8.66 10.70
CA PRO A 136 -7.59 9.89 10.15
C PRO A 136 -6.77 10.47 8.98
N ASN A 137 -5.50 10.12 8.86
CA ASN A 137 -4.53 10.65 7.89
C ASN A 137 -4.22 9.66 6.75
N THR A 138 -5.25 8.97 6.23
CA THR A 138 -5.16 8.06 5.08
C THR A 138 -6.30 8.33 4.09
N HIS A 139 -6.15 7.91 2.82
CA HIS A 139 -7.12 8.26 1.78
C HIS A 139 -7.74 7.09 1.04
N PHE A 140 -6.96 6.07 0.70
CA PHE A 140 -7.39 5.02 -0.21
C PHE A 140 -7.23 3.65 0.40
N TYR A 141 -8.22 2.78 0.15
CA TYR A 141 -8.09 1.36 0.40
C TYR A 141 -7.57 0.70 -0.88
N GLU A 142 -6.45 0.01 -0.78
CA GLU A 142 -5.82 -0.64 -1.91
C GLU A 142 -6.55 -1.93 -2.27
N LEU A 143 -7.14 -1.97 -3.46
CA LEU A 143 -7.72 -3.18 -4.03
C LEU A 143 -6.93 -3.62 -5.26
N GLY A 144 -6.52 -4.87 -5.30
CA GLY A 144 -5.88 -5.45 -6.46
C GLY A 144 -6.85 -5.63 -7.61
N LEU A 145 -6.94 -4.65 -8.50
CA LEU A 145 -7.58 -4.79 -9.80
C LEU A 145 -6.69 -5.56 -10.74
N VAL A 146 -6.57 -6.84 -10.52
CA VAL A 146 -5.60 -7.62 -11.24
C VAL A 146 -6.22 -8.23 -12.47
N ASN A 147 -5.38 -8.66 -13.34
CA ASN A 147 -5.66 -9.39 -14.56
C ASN A 147 -6.89 -10.31 -14.39
N PRO A 148 -7.93 -10.16 -15.21
CA PRO A 148 -9.14 -10.99 -15.16
C PRO A 148 -8.87 -12.49 -15.36
N ASP A 149 -7.69 -12.85 -15.90
CA ASP A 149 -7.28 -14.25 -16.10
C ASP A 149 -6.73 -14.90 -14.81
N ARG A 150 -6.65 -14.19 -13.70
CA ARG A 150 -6.24 -14.80 -12.41
C ARG A 150 -7.38 -15.64 -11.81
N VAL A 151 -6.98 -16.65 -11.04
CA VAL A 151 -7.90 -17.55 -10.32
C VAL A 151 -8.77 -16.81 -9.31
N TRP A 152 -8.30 -15.67 -8.81
CA TRP A 152 -9.05 -14.76 -7.96
C TRP A 152 -8.76 -13.28 -8.33
N ASN A 153 -9.76 -12.43 -8.11
CA ASN A 153 -9.71 -11.00 -8.45
C ASN A 153 -9.37 -10.17 -7.20
N GLY A 154 -8.21 -10.38 -6.61
CA GLY A 154 -7.79 -9.64 -5.43
C GLY A 154 -6.30 -9.83 -5.17
N LEU A 155 -5.74 -9.07 -4.24
CA LEU A 155 -4.35 -9.23 -3.80
C LEU A 155 -4.19 -10.47 -2.92
N GLN A 156 -5.22 -10.80 -2.14
CA GLN A 156 -5.21 -11.93 -1.20
C GLN A 156 -5.97 -13.14 -1.79
N PRO A 157 -5.54 -14.38 -1.49
CA PRO A 157 -6.29 -15.57 -1.88
C PRO A 157 -7.64 -15.64 -1.17
N PRO A 158 -8.67 -16.23 -1.80
CA PRO A 158 -10.02 -16.36 -1.23
C PRO A 158 -10.05 -17.47 -0.16
N ILE A 159 -9.58 -17.15 1.04
CA ILE A 159 -9.45 -18.07 2.18
C ILE A 159 -10.53 -17.87 3.26
N TYR A 160 -11.65 -17.27 2.90
CA TYR A 160 -12.76 -17.00 3.80
C TYR A 160 -13.97 -17.84 3.45
N THR A 161 -14.77 -18.20 4.46
CA THR A 161 -16.05 -18.95 4.32
C THR A 161 -17.27 -18.05 4.39
N ASP A 162 -17.08 -16.80 4.78
CA ASP A 162 -18.10 -15.74 4.79
C ASP A 162 -18.03 -14.88 3.52
N ASP A 163 -18.88 -13.89 3.41
CA ASP A 163 -18.97 -12.99 2.26
C ASP A 163 -17.82 -11.94 2.21
N TYR A 164 -16.72 -12.16 2.94
CA TYR A 164 -15.58 -11.26 2.88
C TYR A 164 -14.81 -11.43 1.57
N GLY A 165 -14.59 -10.33 0.87
CA GLY A 165 -13.77 -10.27 -0.33
C GLY A 165 -13.04 -8.92 -0.46
N ASP A 166 -11.91 -8.93 -1.17
CA ASP A 166 -11.11 -7.75 -1.53
C ASP A 166 -11.01 -7.64 -3.05
N SER A 167 -12.16 -7.65 -3.69
CA SER A 167 -12.30 -7.46 -5.15
C SER A 167 -13.10 -6.18 -5.47
N VAL A 168 -13.10 -5.78 -6.72
CA VAL A 168 -13.97 -4.67 -7.18
C VAL A 168 -15.43 -4.96 -6.95
N GLY A 169 -15.84 -6.23 -6.98
CA GLY A 169 -17.22 -6.64 -6.72
C GLY A 169 -17.68 -6.37 -5.28
N ASP A 170 -16.75 -6.18 -4.35
CA ASP A 170 -17.01 -5.91 -2.94
C ASP A 170 -17.15 -4.41 -2.63
N VAL A 171 -16.92 -3.55 -3.62
CA VAL A 171 -17.09 -2.09 -3.49
C VAL A 171 -18.57 -1.74 -3.57
N GLY A 172 -19.08 -1.11 -2.53
CA GLY A 172 -20.47 -0.62 -2.48
C GLY A 172 -20.74 0.50 -3.46
N ALA A 173 -22.03 0.81 -3.64
CA ALA A 173 -22.45 1.91 -4.52
C ALA A 173 -21.94 3.29 -4.07
N ASP A 174 -21.56 3.42 -2.81
CA ASP A 174 -20.92 4.60 -2.20
C ASP A 174 -19.41 4.70 -2.46
N GLY A 175 -18.83 3.69 -3.14
CA GLY A 175 -17.38 3.60 -3.39
C GLY A 175 -16.57 3.07 -2.21
N CYS A 176 -17.20 2.48 -1.20
CA CYS A 176 -16.57 1.96 0.00
C CYS A 176 -16.64 0.43 0.08
N VAL A 177 -15.72 -0.15 0.82
CA VAL A 177 -15.77 -1.56 1.25
C VAL A 177 -16.19 -1.63 2.72
N PRO A 178 -17.05 -2.58 3.12
CA PRO A 178 -17.48 -2.68 4.52
C PRO A 178 -16.34 -3.17 5.43
N VAL A 179 -16.28 -2.65 6.65
CA VAL A 179 -15.42 -3.18 7.70
C VAL A 179 -16.14 -4.37 8.36
N PRO A 180 -15.52 -5.54 8.49
CA PRO A 180 -16.14 -6.68 9.17
C PRO A 180 -16.47 -6.38 10.62
N THR A 181 -17.62 -6.89 11.14
CA THR A 181 -18.13 -6.55 12.48
C THR A 181 -18.18 -7.70 13.47
N GLY A 182 -17.72 -8.90 13.11
CA GLY A 182 -17.69 -10.06 13.98
C GLY A 182 -16.58 -10.03 15.04
N PRO A 183 -16.48 -11.05 15.89
CA PRO A 183 -15.37 -11.20 16.84
C PRO A 183 -14.02 -11.28 16.15
N GLY A 184 -12.96 -10.80 16.81
CA GLY A 184 -11.61 -10.75 16.26
C GLY A 184 -11.54 -9.79 15.06
N LEU A 185 -11.14 -10.30 13.90
CA LEU A 185 -11.10 -9.53 12.65
C LEU A 185 -12.45 -9.51 11.93
N GLY A 186 -13.48 -10.15 12.48
CA GLY A 186 -14.81 -10.17 11.91
C GLY A 186 -14.96 -11.05 10.67
N VAL A 187 -14.02 -11.95 10.43
CA VAL A 187 -14.01 -12.89 9.29
C VAL A 187 -13.86 -14.32 9.75
N THR A 188 -14.32 -15.26 8.94
CA THR A 188 -14.19 -16.71 9.18
C THR A 188 -13.28 -17.33 8.14
N TYR A 189 -12.17 -17.91 8.59
CA TYR A 189 -11.19 -18.55 7.71
C TYR A 189 -11.61 -19.95 7.27
N ASP A 190 -11.40 -20.25 6.01
CA ASP A 190 -11.53 -21.59 5.43
C ASP A 190 -10.27 -22.42 5.74
N TRP A 191 -10.24 -23.01 6.91
CA TRP A 191 -9.09 -23.81 7.36
C TRP A 191 -8.86 -25.06 6.52
N ASP A 192 -9.90 -25.65 5.94
CA ASP A 192 -9.73 -26.82 5.05
C ASP A 192 -8.97 -26.42 3.80
N LYS A 193 -9.32 -25.28 3.21
CA LYS A 193 -8.62 -24.73 2.05
C LYS A 193 -7.19 -24.28 2.38
N ILE A 194 -6.98 -23.60 3.50
CA ILE A 194 -5.65 -23.17 3.95
C ILE A 194 -4.75 -24.39 4.14
N ASN A 195 -5.23 -25.42 4.84
CA ASN A 195 -4.48 -26.66 5.07
C ASN A 195 -4.18 -27.42 3.77
N ALA A 196 -5.11 -27.39 2.81
CA ALA A 196 -4.89 -28.01 1.49
C ALA A 196 -3.80 -27.31 0.67
N TRP A 197 -3.50 -26.06 0.99
CA TRP A 197 -2.46 -25.28 0.31
C TRP A 197 -1.14 -25.22 1.12
N GLU A 198 -1.09 -25.88 2.25
CA GLU A 198 0.14 -25.97 3.05
C GLU A 198 1.24 -26.66 2.26
N THR A 199 2.38 -25.99 2.12
CA THR A 199 3.55 -26.51 1.40
C THR A 199 4.68 -26.92 2.37
N ALA A 200 4.69 -26.38 3.59
CA ALA A 200 5.64 -26.72 4.63
C ALA A 200 5.10 -26.28 6.00
N ALA A 201 5.42 -27.05 7.04
CA ALA A 201 5.14 -26.69 8.43
C ALA A 201 6.42 -26.78 9.28
N VAL A 202 6.58 -25.85 10.23
CA VAL A 202 7.62 -25.89 11.26
C VAL A 202 6.93 -25.84 12.62
N VAL A 203 7.18 -26.84 13.44
CA VAL A 203 6.64 -26.92 14.81
C VAL A 203 7.76 -26.56 15.78
N PHE A 204 7.52 -25.57 16.63
CA PHE A 204 8.40 -25.19 17.73
C PHE A 204 7.88 -25.85 19.01
N GLU A 205 8.73 -26.62 19.72
CA GLU A 205 8.43 -27.22 21.02
C GLU A 205 8.77 -26.28 22.17
#